data_7b3ac51e0f23d14fd60aed625cf45e6e
#
_entry.id   7b3ac51e0f23d14fd60aed625cf45e6e
#
_cell.length_a   1.000
_cell.length_b   1.000
_cell.length_c   1.000
_cell.angle_alpha   90.00
_cell.angle_beta   90.00
_cell.angle_gamma   90.00
#
_symmetry.space_group_name_H-M   'P 1'
#
loop_
_entity.id
_entity.type
_entity.pdbx_description
1 polymer ?
#
loop_
_entity_poly.entity_id
_entity_poly.type
_entity_poly.pdbx_seq_one_letter_code
_entity_poly.pdbx_strand_id
1 'polypeptide(L)'
;MIGKLGEVVIDCHDPVLLAEFWQRVLGGYIVRQSHDWVALEPPSGITVSFQLVPEAKAVKNRVHLDVDVGDMGEAIAAAEAAGARRLGDVVYDELGGFQVMADPEGNEFCLINGPTAITA
;
A
#
# COMPACT_ATOMS: atom_id res chain seq x y z
N MET A 1 3.76 -5.87 -27.55
CA MET A 1 2.97 -5.47 -26.39
C MET A 1 1.67 -4.83 -26.84
N ILE A 2 0.61 -4.99 -26.04
CA ILE A 2 -0.69 -4.36 -26.34
C ILE A 2 -0.73 -2.93 -25.78
N GLY A 3 -0.15 -2.72 -24.61
CA GLY A 3 -0.15 -1.43 -23.94
C GLY A 3 0.85 -1.41 -22.79
N LYS A 4 0.76 -0.38 -21.93
CA LYS A 4 1.61 -0.27 -20.75
C LYS A 4 0.75 -0.06 -19.52
N LEU A 5 1.28 -0.44 -18.35
CA LEU A 5 0.59 -0.19 -17.09
C LEU A 5 0.44 1.32 -16.88
N GLY A 6 -0.80 1.79 -16.78
CA GLY A 6 -1.10 3.20 -16.53
C GLY A 6 -1.13 3.53 -15.06
N GLU A 7 -1.93 2.79 -14.30
CA GLU A 7 -2.06 2.99 -12.85
C GLU A 7 -2.61 1.74 -12.19
N VAL A 8 -2.48 1.69 -10.86
CA VAL A 8 -3.14 0.71 -10.02
C VAL A 8 -4.32 1.39 -9.34
N VAL A 9 -5.50 0.81 -9.43
CA VAL A 9 -6.71 1.35 -8.80
C VAL A 9 -7.14 0.42 -7.68
N ILE A 10 -7.34 1.00 -6.49
CA ILE A 10 -7.82 0.30 -5.30
C ILE A 10 -9.23 0.75 -5.02
N ASP A 11 -10.17 -0.18 -5.05
CA ASP A 11 -11.55 0.08 -4.70
C ASP A 11 -11.69 0.25 -3.18
N CYS A 12 -12.52 1.18 -2.74
CA CYS A 12 -12.62 1.49 -1.32
C CYS A 12 -13.94 2.21 -0.99
N HIS A 13 -14.19 2.39 0.30
CA HIS A 13 -15.33 3.15 0.80
C HIS A 13 -15.02 4.63 1.01
N ASP A 14 -13.78 4.96 1.36
CA ASP A 14 -13.36 6.34 1.61
C ASP A 14 -12.07 6.65 0.88
N PRO A 15 -12.14 7.08 -0.39
CA PRO A 15 -10.94 7.34 -1.19
C PRO A 15 -10.03 8.41 -0.60
N VAL A 16 -10.57 9.45 0.00
CA VAL A 16 -9.75 10.53 0.56
C VAL A 16 -8.95 10.02 1.75
N LEU A 17 -9.59 9.35 2.68
CA LEU A 17 -8.91 8.82 3.87
C LEU A 17 -7.89 7.75 3.50
N LEU A 18 -8.25 6.85 2.57
CA LEU A 18 -7.35 5.78 2.15
C LEU A 18 -6.14 6.34 1.41
N ALA A 19 -6.33 7.35 0.55
CA ALA A 19 -5.23 8.00 -0.15
C ALA A 19 -4.28 8.70 0.82
N GLU A 20 -4.78 9.31 1.88
CA GLU A 20 -3.94 9.93 2.92
C GLU A 20 -3.06 8.88 3.61
N PHE A 21 -3.63 7.72 3.92
CA PHE A 21 -2.84 6.62 4.48
C PHE A 21 -1.73 6.20 3.52
N TRP A 22 -2.07 5.91 2.27
CA TRP A 22 -1.09 5.45 1.29
C TRP A 22 -0.05 6.52 0.93
N GLN A 23 -0.43 7.80 1.00
CA GLN A 23 0.55 8.88 0.86
C GLN A 23 1.59 8.84 1.97
N ARG A 24 1.20 8.53 3.19
CA ARG A 24 2.15 8.37 4.31
C ARG A 24 3.06 7.17 4.11
N VAL A 25 2.55 6.09 3.53
CA VAL A 25 3.34 4.87 3.27
C VAL A 25 4.28 5.05 2.09
N LEU A 26 3.78 5.58 0.96
CA LEU A 26 4.50 5.62 -0.31
C LEU A 26 5.12 6.98 -0.62
N GLY A 27 4.73 8.04 0.08
CA GLY A 27 5.14 9.40 -0.24
C GLY A 27 4.43 9.95 -1.47
N GLY A 28 4.93 11.06 -1.98
CA GLY A 28 4.41 11.66 -3.20
C GLY A 28 3.26 12.62 -2.99
N TYR A 29 2.51 12.86 -4.05
CA TYR A 29 1.52 13.93 -4.10
C TYR A 29 0.17 13.42 -4.54
N ILE A 30 -0.90 13.94 -3.92
CA ILE A 30 -2.25 13.74 -4.40
C ILE A 30 -2.47 14.74 -5.53
N VAL A 31 -2.69 14.23 -6.76
CA VAL A 31 -2.77 15.04 -7.98
C VAL A 31 -4.19 15.19 -8.49
N ARG A 32 -5.14 14.39 -7.98
CA ARG A 32 -6.56 14.48 -8.30
C ARG A 32 -7.35 14.06 -7.08
N GLN A 33 -8.35 14.85 -6.71
CA GLN A 33 -9.17 14.55 -5.55
C GLN A 33 -10.61 14.96 -5.79
N SER A 34 -11.51 13.97 -5.70
CA SER A 34 -12.95 14.17 -5.62
C SER A 34 -13.49 13.19 -4.59
N HIS A 35 -14.80 13.23 -4.31
CA HIS A 35 -15.36 12.33 -3.30
C HIS A 35 -15.33 10.86 -3.74
N ASP A 36 -15.27 10.58 -5.03
CA ASP A 36 -15.34 9.22 -5.59
C ASP A 36 -14.05 8.74 -6.24
N TRP A 37 -13.03 9.59 -6.36
CA TRP A 37 -11.75 9.21 -6.97
C TRP A 37 -10.62 10.10 -6.46
N VAL A 38 -9.55 9.47 -5.98
CA VAL A 38 -8.33 10.18 -5.57
C VAL A 38 -7.13 9.52 -6.22
N ALA A 39 -6.25 10.30 -6.83
CA ALA A 39 -5.04 9.78 -7.48
C ALA A 39 -3.80 10.26 -6.71
N LEU A 40 -2.93 9.31 -6.39
CA LEU A 40 -1.65 9.54 -5.71
C LEU A 40 -0.51 9.22 -6.67
N GLU A 41 0.44 10.16 -6.79
CA GLU A 41 1.68 9.94 -7.54
C GLU A 41 2.85 9.78 -6.56
N PRO A 42 3.26 8.53 -6.25
CA PRO A 42 4.42 8.29 -5.40
C PRO A 42 5.74 8.46 -6.18
N PRO A 43 6.88 8.62 -5.47
CA PRO A 43 8.19 8.73 -6.13
C PRO A 43 8.55 7.55 -7.03
N SER A 44 7.96 6.37 -6.81
CA SER A 44 8.17 5.20 -7.66
C SER A 44 7.71 5.41 -9.10
N GLY A 45 6.82 6.39 -9.34
CA GLY A 45 6.38 6.76 -10.69
C GLY A 45 5.11 6.06 -11.17
N ILE A 46 4.60 5.06 -10.46
CA ILE A 46 3.34 4.41 -10.81
C ILE A 46 2.22 5.04 -9.99
N THR A 47 1.25 5.64 -10.68
CA THR A 47 0.07 6.24 -10.03
C THR A 47 -0.73 5.15 -9.32
N VAL A 48 -1.12 5.45 -8.09
CA VAL A 48 -2.04 4.61 -7.32
C VAL A 48 -3.29 5.43 -7.05
N SER A 49 -4.43 4.95 -7.51
CA SER A 49 -5.70 5.65 -7.37
C SER A 49 -6.66 4.88 -6.48
N PHE A 50 -7.61 5.59 -5.91
CA PHE A 50 -8.59 5.05 -4.97
C PHE A 50 -9.97 5.43 -5.45
N GLN A 51 -10.80 4.42 -5.68
CA GLN A 51 -12.12 4.59 -6.28
C GLN A 51 -13.22 4.18 -5.31
N LEU A 52 -14.19 5.06 -5.11
CA LEU A 52 -15.35 4.74 -4.28
C LEU A 52 -16.19 3.66 -4.94
N VAL A 53 -16.46 2.58 -4.20
CA VAL A 53 -17.35 1.50 -4.61
C VAL A 53 -18.31 1.18 -3.47
N PRO A 54 -19.50 0.63 -3.77
CA PRO A 54 -20.45 0.28 -2.71
C PRO A 54 -20.10 -1.02 -1.97
N GLU A 55 -19.34 -1.91 -2.60
CA GLU A 55 -19.01 -3.21 -2.01
C GLU A 55 -17.94 -3.08 -0.93
N ALA A 56 -18.13 -3.77 0.19
CA ALA A 56 -17.11 -3.89 1.21
C ALA A 56 -16.05 -4.92 0.81
N LYS A 57 -14.84 -4.76 1.35
CA LYS A 57 -13.79 -5.77 1.25
C LYS A 57 -14.25 -7.03 1.99
N ALA A 58 -14.39 -8.16 1.29
CA ALA A 58 -14.94 -9.39 1.86
C ALA A 58 -13.93 -10.54 1.95
N VAL A 59 -13.06 -10.68 0.94
CA VAL A 59 -12.10 -11.78 0.86
C VAL A 59 -10.69 -11.22 0.77
N LYS A 60 -9.69 -12.10 0.96
CA LYS A 60 -8.29 -11.72 0.82
C LYS A 60 -8.02 -11.15 -0.58
N ASN A 61 -7.19 -10.11 -0.65
CA ASN A 61 -6.74 -9.55 -1.93
C ASN A 61 -6.05 -10.61 -2.78
N ARG A 62 -6.31 -10.59 -4.06
CA ARG A 62 -5.59 -11.43 -5.01
C ARG A 62 -4.38 -10.70 -5.60
N VAL A 63 -4.37 -9.38 -5.50
CA VAL A 63 -3.21 -8.54 -5.82
C VAL A 63 -2.87 -7.78 -4.55
N HIS A 64 -1.63 -7.85 -4.11
CA HIS A 64 -1.16 -7.06 -2.98
C HIS A 64 0.05 -6.23 -3.41
N LEU A 65 0.27 -5.13 -2.71
CA LEU A 65 1.44 -4.30 -2.91
C LEU A 65 2.53 -4.73 -1.94
N ASP A 66 3.76 -4.80 -2.41
CA ASP A 66 4.93 -4.96 -1.57
C ASP A 66 5.60 -3.59 -1.43
N VAL A 67 5.88 -3.18 -0.20
CA VAL A 67 6.50 -1.90 0.11
C VAL A 67 7.91 -2.19 0.65
N ASP A 68 8.92 -1.76 -0.07
CA ASP A 68 10.31 -1.94 0.34
C ASP A 68 10.64 -0.98 1.47
N VAL A 69 11.16 -1.51 2.57
CA VAL A 69 11.49 -0.72 3.76
C VAL A 69 12.93 -1.01 4.21
N GLY A 70 13.52 -0.08 4.93
CA GLY A 70 14.86 -0.26 5.48
C GLY A 70 14.85 -1.04 6.78
N ASP A 71 14.22 -0.49 7.81
CA ASP A 71 14.10 -1.13 9.13
C ASP A 71 12.68 -1.63 9.32
N MET A 72 12.52 -2.93 9.53
CA MET A 72 11.19 -3.54 9.63
C MET A 72 10.43 -3.05 10.86
N GLY A 73 11.08 -2.98 12.02
CA GLY A 73 10.42 -2.54 13.24
C GLY A 73 9.92 -1.09 13.18
N GLU A 74 10.75 -0.20 12.64
CA GLU A 74 10.36 1.20 12.45
C GLU A 74 9.25 1.33 11.42
N ALA A 75 9.32 0.57 10.34
CA ALA A 75 8.30 0.59 9.30
C ALA A 75 6.94 0.10 9.82
N ILE A 76 6.93 -0.97 10.60
CA ILE A 76 5.70 -1.49 11.21
C ILE A 76 5.10 -0.42 12.13
N ALA A 77 5.91 0.17 13.00
CA ALA A 77 5.43 1.19 13.93
C ALA A 77 4.86 2.41 13.19
N ALA A 78 5.53 2.87 12.14
CA ALA A 78 5.06 3.99 11.33
C ALA A 78 3.76 3.66 10.60
N ALA A 79 3.66 2.46 10.04
CA ALA A 79 2.44 2.02 9.35
C ALA A 79 1.26 1.92 10.32
N GLU A 80 1.47 1.38 11.51
CA GLU A 80 0.43 1.31 12.54
C GLU A 80 0.00 2.70 13.00
N ALA A 81 0.94 3.61 13.18
CA ALA A 81 0.63 5.00 13.52
C ALA A 81 -0.18 5.69 12.43
N ALA A 82 -0.03 5.28 11.18
CA ALA A 82 -0.78 5.81 10.05
C ALA A 82 -2.18 5.17 9.90
N GLY A 83 -2.44 4.06 10.60
CA GLY A 83 -3.75 3.40 10.57
C GLY A 83 -3.74 1.96 10.07
N ALA A 84 -2.58 1.40 9.78
CA ALA A 84 -2.46 0.00 9.39
C ALA A 84 -2.57 -0.93 10.60
N ARG A 85 -2.79 -2.21 10.31
CA ARG A 85 -2.88 -3.26 11.32
C ARG A 85 -2.00 -4.42 10.90
N ARG A 86 -1.24 -4.98 11.83
CA ARG A 86 -0.45 -6.19 11.58
C ARG A 86 -1.36 -7.40 11.42
N LEU A 87 -1.00 -8.26 10.48
CA LEU A 87 -1.64 -9.58 10.30
C LEU A 87 -0.55 -10.64 10.48
N GLY A 88 -0.53 -11.22 11.69
CA GLY A 88 0.48 -12.22 12.04
C GLY A 88 1.83 -11.62 12.41
N ASP A 89 2.83 -12.46 12.48
CA ASP A 89 4.19 -12.09 12.87
C ASP A 89 5.07 -11.85 11.65
N VAL A 90 6.20 -11.16 11.88
CA VAL A 90 7.23 -11.01 10.85
C VAL A 90 7.78 -12.39 10.50
N VAL A 91 7.88 -12.68 9.20
CA VAL A 91 8.49 -13.90 8.69
C VAL A 91 9.83 -13.57 8.08
N TYR A 92 10.87 -14.31 8.44
CA TYR A 92 12.21 -14.17 7.86
C TYR A 92 12.57 -15.39 7.04
N ASP A 93 13.16 -15.18 5.89
CA ASP A 93 13.67 -16.22 5.01
C ASP A 93 15.07 -15.83 4.50
N GLU A 94 15.57 -16.53 3.48
CA GLU A 94 16.92 -16.28 2.93
C GLU A 94 17.05 -14.91 2.28
N LEU A 95 15.93 -14.32 1.85
CA LEU A 95 15.90 -13.03 1.14
C LEU A 95 15.69 -11.84 2.10
N GLY A 96 15.33 -12.10 3.35
CA GLY A 96 15.06 -11.07 4.33
C GLY A 96 13.76 -11.31 5.07
N GLY A 97 13.08 -10.25 5.46
CA GLY A 97 11.83 -10.33 6.21
C GLY A 97 10.64 -9.77 5.46
N PHE A 98 9.46 -10.25 5.80
CA PHE A 98 8.23 -9.60 5.38
C PHE A 98 7.20 -9.61 6.51
N GLN A 99 6.38 -8.58 6.53
CA GLN A 99 5.26 -8.44 7.46
C GLN A 99 4.00 -8.14 6.65
N VAL A 100 3.01 -9.00 6.80
CA VAL A 100 1.69 -8.73 6.21
C VAL A 100 0.97 -7.71 7.09
N MET A 101 0.42 -6.69 6.44
CA MET A 101 -0.35 -5.61 7.08
C MET A 101 -1.71 -5.51 6.40
N ALA A 102 -2.66 -4.89 7.10
CA ALA A 102 -3.90 -4.44 6.49
C ALA A 102 -3.96 -2.91 6.53
N ASP A 103 -4.38 -2.30 5.43
CA ASP A 103 -4.62 -0.86 5.42
C ASP A 103 -5.92 -0.51 6.17
N PRO A 104 -6.29 0.76 6.33
CA PRO A 104 -7.48 1.14 7.09
C PRO A 104 -8.79 0.53 6.60
N GLU A 105 -8.84 0.07 5.35
CA GLU A 105 -10.02 -0.60 4.81
C GLU A 105 -9.87 -2.13 4.73
N GLY A 106 -8.80 -2.67 5.32
CA GLY A 106 -8.59 -4.10 5.40
C GLY A 106 -7.85 -4.71 4.21
N ASN A 107 -7.34 -3.90 3.29
CA ASN A 107 -6.58 -4.41 2.15
C ASN A 107 -5.21 -4.89 2.61
N GLU A 108 -4.86 -6.14 2.28
CA GLU A 108 -3.57 -6.71 2.64
C GLU A 108 -2.46 -6.12 1.77
N PHE A 109 -1.35 -5.79 2.40
CA PHE A 109 -0.09 -5.41 1.75
C PHE A 109 1.07 -5.91 2.60
N CYS A 110 2.27 -5.91 2.04
CA CYS A 110 3.44 -6.39 2.76
C CYS A 110 4.51 -5.31 2.86
N LEU A 111 5.14 -5.25 4.03
CA LEU A 111 6.40 -4.53 4.20
C LEU A 111 7.52 -5.53 3.97
N ILE A 112 8.45 -5.21 3.09
CA ILE A 112 9.53 -6.09 2.65
C ILE A 112 10.86 -5.48 3.03
N ASN A 113 11.69 -6.27 3.68
CA ASN A 113 13.04 -5.87 4.05
C ASN A 113 13.99 -6.99 3.65
N GLY A 114 15.02 -6.67 2.88
CA GLY A 114 15.99 -7.66 2.44
C GLY A 114 17.06 -7.05 1.56
N PRO A 115 18.05 -7.85 1.15
CA PRO A 115 19.19 -7.33 0.37
C PRO A 115 18.77 -6.63 -0.91
N THR A 116 17.68 -7.06 -1.56
CA THR A 116 17.20 -6.49 -2.81
C THR A 116 16.26 -5.31 -2.60
N ALA A 117 15.54 -5.26 -1.49
CA ALA A 117 14.58 -4.20 -1.19
C ALA A 117 15.24 -2.84 -1.03
N ILE A 118 16.44 -2.82 -0.46
CA ILE A 118 17.15 -1.57 -0.15
C ILE A 118 18.03 -1.12 -1.31
N THR A 119 18.52 -2.07 -2.11
CA THR A 119 19.45 -1.79 -3.20
C THR A 119 18.78 -1.61 -4.55
N ALA A 120 17.53 -1.96 -4.65
CA ALA A 120 16.74 -1.71 -5.85
C ALA A 120 16.26 -0.27 -5.91
#